data_419eefacb1db8df733cbd75070271bb0
#
_entry.id   419eefacb1db8df733cbd75070271bb0
#
_cell.length_a   1.000
_cell.length_b   1.000
_cell.length_c   1.000
_cell.angle_alpha   90.00
_cell.angle_beta   90.00
_cell.angle_gamma   90.00
#
_symmetry.space_group_name_H-M   'P 1'
#
loop_
_entity.id
_entity.type
_entity.pdbx_description
1 polymer ?
#
loop_
_entity_poly.entity_id
_entity_poly.type
_entity_poly.pdbx_seq_one_letter_code
_entity_poly.pdbx_strand_id
1 'polypeptide(L)'
;MEAYIVKIAPAAEGEEFALTIEITDEKGLRRENHCIAAQYFRETTLPSHIDAPYAADAEMLSQIRYLSLCTAAIRAGLRLLEFSFNTKKNLRGKLIRKGFPPEAADEAVAFFSENGYIDEAGQAEMLAWELAEKKKYGKNRIKTELFGKGFESEVIRDALE
;
A
#
# COMPACT_ATOMS: atom_id res chain seq x y z
N MET A 1 17.10 -26.05 5.95
CA MET A 1 15.83 -25.51 5.43
C MET A 1 15.93 -25.51 3.92
N GLU A 2 15.00 -26.18 3.28
CA GLU A 2 14.84 -26.17 1.83
C GLU A 2 13.52 -25.52 1.47
N ALA A 3 13.50 -24.69 0.45
CA ALA A 3 12.29 -24.03 -0.01
C ALA A 3 12.19 -24.07 -1.53
N TYR A 4 10.99 -24.36 -2.02
CA TYR A 4 10.68 -24.44 -3.43
C TYR A 4 9.39 -23.68 -3.74
N ILE A 5 9.43 -22.87 -4.78
CA ILE A 5 8.22 -22.32 -5.38
C ILE A 5 7.61 -23.43 -6.23
N VAL A 6 6.43 -23.88 -5.86
CA VAL A 6 5.77 -25.02 -6.54
C VAL A 6 4.64 -24.57 -7.47
N LYS A 7 4.23 -23.32 -7.36
CA LYS A 7 3.22 -22.72 -8.24
C LYS A 7 3.45 -21.23 -8.40
N ILE A 8 3.36 -20.76 -9.62
CA ILE A 8 3.22 -19.34 -9.97
C ILE A 8 2.09 -19.25 -11.00
N ALA A 9 1.11 -18.39 -10.76
CA ALA A 9 0.00 -18.19 -11.69
C ALA A 9 -0.50 -16.73 -11.62
N PRO A 10 -0.92 -16.17 -12.78
CA PRO A 10 -1.64 -14.89 -12.76
C PRO A 10 -2.91 -15.00 -11.92
N ALA A 11 -3.22 -13.94 -11.20
CA ALA A 11 -4.41 -13.79 -10.38
C ALA A 11 -4.99 -12.37 -10.58
N ALA A 12 -6.21 -12.13 -10.10
CA ALA A 12 -6.88 -10.83 -10.21
C ALA A 12 -6.82 -10.27 -11.65
N GLU A 13 -7.21 -11.07 -12.65
CA GLU A 13 -7.21 -10.68 -14.08
C GLU A 13 -5.84 -10.23 -14.61
N GLY A 14 -4.75 -10.73 -14.00
CA GLY A 14 -3.38 -10.39 -14.38
C GLY A 14 -2.78 -9.19 -13.63
N GLU A 15 -3.51 -8.62 -12.69
CA GLU A 15 -3.00 -7.53 -11.84
C GLU A 15 -2.08 -8.03 -10.72
N GLU A 16 -2.11 -9.32 -10.45
CA GLU A 16 -1.31 -9.97 -9.42
C GLU A 16 -0.79 -11.32 -9.89
N PHE A 17 0.24 -11.81 -9.17
CA PHE A 17 0.72 -13.19 -9.28
C PHE A 17 0.54 -13.90 -7.94
N ALA A 18 -0.10 -15.06 -7.98
CA ALA A 18 -0.21 -15.95 -6.83
C ALA A 18 0.93 -16.97 -6.84
N LEU A 19 1.64 -17.06 -5.72
CA LEU A 19 2.74 -18.00 -5.53
C LEU A 19 2.42 -18.95 -4.38
N THR A 20 2.74 -20.22 -4.56
CA THR A 20 2.75 -21.22 -3.49
C THR A 20 4.17 -21.70 -3.27
N ILE A 21 4.64 -21.63 -2.04
CA ILE A 21 5.98 -22.03 -1.62
C ILE A 21 5.86 -23.20 -0.64
N GLU A 22 6.61 -24.25 -0.89
CA GLU A 22 6.81 -25.36 0.05
C GLU A 22 8.14 -25.19 0.76
N ILE A 23 8.12 -25.22 2.07
CA ILE A 23 9.28 -25.08 2.93
C ILE A 23 9.38 -26.32 3.80
N THR A 24 10.56 -26.98 3.73
CA THR A 24 10.88 -28.12 4.58
C THR A 24 11.96 -27.71 5.57
N ASP A 25 11.68 -27.83 6.84
CA ASP A 25 12.61 -27.58 7.94
C ASP A 25 12.50 -28.68 9.01
N GLU A 26 13.15 -28.51 10.16
CA GLU A 26 13.13 -29.46 11.27
C GLU A 26 11.71 -29.72 11.82
N LYS A 27 10.77 -28.82 11.58
CA LYS A 27 9.36 -28.92 11.99
C LYS A 27 8.49 -29.64 10.97
N GLY A 28 9.04 -29.97 9.80
CA GLY A 28 8.35 -30.64 8.71
C GLY A 28 8.04 -29.75 7.50
N LEU A 29 7.15 -30.22 6.65
CA LEU A 29 6.70 -29.51 5.45
C LEU A 29 5.59 -28.52 5.79
N ARG A 30 5.78 -27.28 5.37
CA ARG A 30 4.72 -26.25 5.42
C ARG A 30 4.57 -25.55 4.08
N ARG A 31 3.41 -24.97 3.85
CA ARG A 31 3.10 -24.18 2.65
C ARG A 31 2.83 -22.74 3.01
N GLU A 32 3.39 -21.84 2.23
CA GLU A 32 3.07 -20.42 2.26
C GLU A 32 2.44 -20.01 0.94
N ASN A 33 1.37 -19.20 0.99
CA ASN A 33 0.74 -18.64 -0.19
C ASN A 33 0.93 -17.13 -0.17
N HIS A 34 1.40 -16.59 -1.28
CA HIS A 34 1.70 -15.17 -1.44
C HIS A 34 1.00 -14.63 -2.69
N CYS A 35 0.60 -13.36 -2.63
CA CYS A 35 0.15 -12.61 -3.79
C CYS A 35 1.02 -11.38 -3.95
N ILE A 36 1.56 -11.17 -5.14
CA ILE A 36 2.42 -10.04 -5.47
C ILE A 36 1.79 -9.27 -6.62
N ALA A 37 1.60 -7.96 -6.45
CA ALA A 37 1.12 -7.09 -7.50
C ALA A 37 2.02 -7.19 -8.73
N ALA A 38 1.43 -7.19 -9.92
CA ALA A 38 2.16 -7.40 -11.18
C ALA A 38 3.31 -6.40 -11.38
N GLN A 39 3.14 -5.16 -10.94
CA GLN A 39 4.19 -4.14 -10.99
C GLN A 39 5.43 -4.53 -10.18
N TYR A 40 5.25 -5.07 -8.96
CA TYR A 40 6.36 -5.54 -8.12
C TYR A 40 6.93 -6.85 -8.64
N PHE A 41 6.08 -7.73 -9.15
CA PHE A 41 6.52 -9.01 -9.70
C PHE A 41 7.49 -8.83 -10.88
N ARG A 42 7.27 -7.85 -11.74
CA ARG A 42 8.15 -7.52 -12.87
C ARG A 42 9.54 -7.07 -12.46
N GLU A 43 9.70 -6.55 -11.25
CA GLU A 43 10.99 -6.15 -10.70
C GLU A 43 11.78 -7.32 -10.08
N THR A 44 11.15 -8.48 -9.94
CA THR A 44 11.81 -9.70 -9.45
C THR A 44 12.49 -10.46 -10.58
N THR A 45 13.39 -11.35 -10.22
CA THR A 45 14.02 -12.32 -11.14
C THR A 45 13.18 -13.58 -11.32
N LEU A 46 11.98 -13.63 -10.75
CA LEU A 46 11.11 -14.79 -10.80
C LEU A 46 10.53 -14.99 -12.21
N PRO A 47 10.45 -16.25 -12.68
CA PRO A 47 9.77 -16.55 -13.93
C PRO A 47 8.25 -16.36 -13.76
N SER A 48 7.56 -15.93 -14.81
CA SER A 48 6.09 -15.79 -14.79
C SER A 48 5.36 -17.14 -14.84
N HIS A 49 6.05 -18.20 -15.20
CA HIS A 49 5.55 -19.57 -15.27
C HIS A 49 6.66 -20.55 -14.91
N ILE A 50 6.31 -21.62 -14.23
CA ILE A 50 7.21 -22.72 -13.87
C ILE A 50 6.57 -24.06 -14.23
N ASP A 51 7.35 -24.95 -14.83
CA ASP A 51 6.95 -26.33 -15.16
C ASP A 51 7.40 -27.34 -14.11
N ALA A 52 8.32 -26.93 -13.24
CA ALA A 52 8.89 -27.74 -12.15
C ALA A 52 9.16 -26.87 -10.93
N PRO A 53 9.26 -27.46 -9.72
CA PRO A 53 9.61 -26.71 -8.52
C PRO A 53 10.88 -25.87 -8.70
N TYR A 54 10.80 -24.61 -8.35
CA TYR A 54 11.87 -23.63 -8.46
C TYR A 54 12.49 -23.36 -7.08
N ALA A 55 13.78 -23.67 -6.92
CA ALA A 55 14.45 -23.49 -5.64
C ALA A 55 14.49 -22.01 -5.23
N ALA A 56 14.11 -21.74 -3.98
CA ALA A 56 14.12 -20.40 -3.41
C ALA A 56 15.11 -20.33 -2.25
N ASP A 57 16.07 -19.41 -2.35
CA ASP A 57 16.98 -19.11 -1.27
C ASP A 57 16.34 -18.18 -0.22
N ALA A 58 17.07 -17.91 0.86
CA ALA A 58 16.59 -17.09 1.96
C ALA A 58 16.30 -15.64 1.54
N GLU A 59 17.10 -15.09 0.63
CA GLU A 59 16.92 -13.72 0.12
C GLU A 59 15.67 -13.62 -0.73
N MET A 60 15.45 -14.56 -1.64
CA MET A 60 14.25 -14.65 -2.47
C MET A 60 12.99 -14.82 -1.63
N LEU A 61 13.02 -15.68 -0.60
CA LEU A 61 11.90 -15.83 0.33
C LEU A 61 11.57 -14.52 1.07
N SER A 62 12.59 -13.82 1.54
CA SER A 62 12.44 -12.53 2.21
C SER A 62 11.82 -11.50 1.28
N GLN A 63 12.28 -11.42 0.03
CA GLN A 63 11.74 -10.53 -0.99
C GLN A 63 10.26 -10.85 -1.29
N ILE A 64 9.92 -12.12 -1.51
CA ILE A 64 8.54 -12.54 -1.79
C ILE A 64 7.61 -12.16 -0.64
N ARG A 65 8.02 -12.42 0.60
CA ARG A 65 7.23 -12.07 1.79
C ARG A 65 7.01 -10.56 1.91
N TYR A 66 8.06 -9.78 1.69
CA TYR A 66 7.97 -8.33 1.72
C TYR A 66 7.04 -7.77 0.64
N LEU A 67 7.19 -8.20 -0.61
CA LEU A 67 6.34 -7.74 -1.72
C LEU A 67 4.88 -8.18 -1.54
N SER A 68 4.65 -9.34 -0.94
CA SER A 68 3.31 -9.79 -0.57
C SER A 68 2.68 -8.88 0.51
N LEU A 69 3.46 -8.44 1.48
CA LEU A 69 3.00 -7.46 2.48
C LEU A 69 2.68 -6.10 1.86
N CYS A 70 3.51 -5.62 0.94
CA CYS A 70 3.24 -4.38 0.19
C CYS A 70 1.94 -4.48 -0.61
N THR A 71 1.72 -5.61 -1.29
CA THR A 71 0.49 -5.87 -2.04
C THR A 71 -0.74 -5.88 -1.12
N ALA A 72 -0.65 -6.53 0.03
CA ALA A 72 -1.72 -6.55 1.02
C ALA A 72 -2.00 -5.16 1.60
N ALA A 73 -0.96 -4.35 1.83
CA ALA A 73 -1.11 -2.96 2.29
C ALA A 73 -1.81 -2.09 1.25
N ILE A 74 -1.51 -2.24 -0.04
CA ILE A 74 -2.22 -1.56 -1.14
C ILE A 74 -3.69 -1.95 -1.15
N ARG A 75 -4.02 -3.23 -1.06
CA ARG A 75 -5.42 -3.68 -1.00
C ARG A 75 -6.16 -3.09 0.20
N ALA A 76 -5.55 -3.08 1.37
CA ALA A 76 -6.13 -2.49 2.57
C ALA A 76 -6.31 -0.97 2.43
N GLY A 77 -5.35 -0.29 1.83
CA GLY A 77 -5.40 1.14 1.55
C GLY A 77 -6.51 1.50 0.55
N LEU A 78 -6.68 0.73 -0.53
CA LEU A 78 -7.79 0.93 -1.48
C LEU A 78 -9.14 0.89 -0.78
N ARG A 79 -9.37 -0.09 0.09
CA ARG A 79 -10.61 -0.17 0.87
C ARG A 79 -10.82 1.04 1.77
N LEU A 80 -9.76 1.56 2.38
CA LEU A 80 -9.84 2.76 3.22
C LEU A 80 -10.18 4.00 2.39
N LEU A 81 -9.64 4.12 1.19
CA LEU A 81 -9.89 5.24 0.27
C LEU A 81 -11.29 5.18 -0.37
N GLU A 82 -11.87 4.00 -0.55
CA GLU A 82 -13.25 3.82 -1.02
C GLU A 82 -14.28 4.38 -0.04
N PHE A 83 -14.01 4.30 1.27
CA PHE A 83 -14.95 4.76 2.31
C PHE A 83 -14.82 6.24 2.63
N SER A 84 -13.62 6.80 2.55
CA SER A 84 -13.39 8.20 2.91
C SER A 84 -12.07 8.72 2.35
N PHE A 85 -12.01 10.02 2.15
CA PHE A 85 -10.73 10.68 1.88
C PHE A 85 -9.77 10.48 3.05
N ASN A 86 -8.51 10.22 2.73
CA ASN A 86 -7.40 10.13 3.68
C ASN A 86 -6.21 10.91 3.15
N THR A 87 -5.56 11.69 4.01
CA THR A 87 -4.24 12.23 3.72
C THR A 87 -3.21 11.11 3.73
N LYS A 88 -2.04 11.33 3.13
CA LYS A 88 -0.91 10.38 3.19
C LYS A 88 -0.60 9.98 4.63
N LYS A 89 -0.51 10.97 5.51
CA LYS A 89 -0.24 10.75 6.95
C LYS A 89 -1.30 9.90 7.63
N ASN A 90 -2.58 10.17 7.38
CA ASN A 90 -3.68 9.42 7.98
C ASN A 90 -3.75 8.01 7.43
N LEU A 91 -3.58 7.82 6.12
CA LEU A 91 -3.58 6.50 5.50
C LEU A 91 -2.42 5.64 6.04
N ARG A 92 -1.22 6.21 6.11
CA ARG A 92 -0.06 5.54 6.71
C ARG A 92 -0.36 5.08 8.14
N GLY A 93 -0.86 5.97 8.97
CA GLY A 93 -1.21 5.66 10.36
C GLY A 93 -2.28 4.56 10.48
N LYS A 94 -3.28 4.56 9.61
CA LYS A 94 -4.31 3.53 9.57
C LYS A 94 -3.76 2.16 9.16
N LEU A 95 -2.86 2.12 8.17
CA LEU A 95 -2.20 0.88 7.73
C LEU A 95 -1.33 0.29 8.84
N ILE A 96 -0.54 1.12 9.54
CA ILE A 96 0.28 0.67 10.67
C ILE A 96 -0.61 0.12 11.80
N ARG A 97 -1.72 0.78 12.13
CA ARG A 97 -2.69 0.28 13.12
C ARG A 97 -3.36 -1.04 12.70
N LYS A 98 -3.45 -1.33 11.41
CA LYS A 98 -3.91 -2.62 10.90
C LYS A 98 -2.85 -3.73 10.99
N GLY A 99 -1.64 -3.40 11.41
CA GLY A 99 -0.54 -4.35 11.63
C GLY A 99 0.48 -4.42 10.49
N PHE A 100 0.39 -3.55 9.48
CA PHE A 100 1.41 -3.50 8.43
C PHE A 100 2.71 -2.88 8.95
N PRO A 101 3.89 -3.41 8.56
CA PRO A 101 5.16 -2.77 8.85
C PRO A 101 5.21 -1.35 8.25
N PRO A 102 5.95 -0.40 8.88
CA PRO A 102 6.07 0.96 8.36
C PRO A 102 6.52 1.04 6.91
N GLU A 103 7.45 0.18 6.51
CA GLU A 103 7.98 0.12 5.13
C GLU A 103 6.89 -0.26 4.12
N ALA A 104 6.06 -1.25 4.44
CA ALA A 104 4.94 -1.66 3.58
C ALA A 104 3.84 -0.59 3.54
N ALA A 105 3.59 0.10 4.64
CA ALA A 105 2.67 1.24 4.67
C ALA A 105 3.18 2.41 3.83
N ASP A 106 4.47 2.71 3.89
CA ASP A 106 5.11 3.76 3.08
C ASP A 106 5.03 3.43 1.59
N GLU A 107 5.29 2.19 1.19
CA GLU A 107 5.15 1.73 -0.20
C GLU A 107 3.70 1.88 -0.70
N ALA A 108 2.72 1.51 0.09
CA ALA A 108 1.31 1.68 -0.28
C ALA A 108 0.93 3.15 -0.45
N VAL A 109 1.36 4.02 0.46
CA VAL A 109 1.11 5.46 0.39
C VAL A 109 1.78 6.08 -0.84
N ALA A 110 3.03 5.70 -1.16
CA ALA A 110 3.72 6.12 -2.37
C ALA A 110 2.98 5.68 -3.63
N PHE A 111 2.53 4.44 -3.68
CA PHE A 111 1.71 3.92 -4.78
C PHE A 111 0.45 4.76 -5.02
N PHE A 112 -0.31 5.06 -3.97
CA PHE A 112 -1.55 5.85 -4.10
C PHE A 112 -1.29 7.29 -4.50
N SER A 113 -0.20 7.87 -4.02
CA SER A 113 0.20 9.23 -4.37
C SER A 113 0.63 9.33 -5.83
N GLU A 114 1.47 8.41 -6.29
CA GLU A 114 2.01 8.39 -7.67
C GLU A 114 0.93 8.07 -8.71
N ASN A 115 -0.10 7.29 -8.34
CA ASN A 115 -1.20 6.93 -9.23
C ASN A 115 -2.43 7.82 -9.11
N GLY A 116 -2.34 8.94 -8.41
CA GLY A 116 -3.40 9.93 -8.31
C GLY A 116 -4.59 9.56 -7.43
N TYR A 117 -4.49 8.53 -6.59
CA TYR A 117 -5.53 8.17 -5.61
C TYR A 117 -5.58 9.13 -4.43
N ILE A 118 -4.51 9.86 -4.16
CA ILE A 118 -4.41 10.88 -3.11
C ILE A 118 -3.96 12.19 -3.75
N ASP A 119 -4.84 13.18 -3.75
CA ASP A 119 -4.58 14.55 -4.15
C ASP A 119 -4.82 15.47 -2.97
N GLU A 120 -3.81 15.66 -2.13
CA GLU A 120 -3.92 16.48 -0.92
C GLU A 120 -4.12 17.96 -1.25
N ALA A 121 -3.48 18.48 -2.30
CA ALA A 121 -3.62 19.88 -2.71
C ALA A 121 -5.06 20.18 -3.10
N GLY A 122 -5.62 19.44 -4.05
CA GLY A 122 -7.00 19.61 -4.48
C GLY A 122 -8.03 19.39 -3.38
N GLN A 123 -7.80 18.42 -2.50
CA GLN A 123 -8.68 18.16 -1.36
C GLN A 123 -8.63 19.29 -0.32
N ALA A 124 -7.43 19.82 -0.03
CA ALA A 124 -7.29 20.93 0.91
C ALA A 124 -7.96 22.19 0.39
N GLU A 125 -7.82 22.52 -0.89
CA GLU A 125 -8.49 23.64 -1.55
C GLU A 125 -10.02 23.50 -1.48
N MET A 126 -10.55 22.33 -1.83
CA MET A 126 -11.98 22.07 -1.80
C MET A 126 -12.54 22.20 -0.38
N LEU A 127 -11.89 21.62 0.62
CA LEU A 127 -12.29 21.72 2.02
C LEU A 127 -12.19 23.15 2.56
N ALA A 128 -11.12 23.89 2.22
CA ALA A 128 -10.95 25.27 2.61
C ALA A 128 -12.10 26.13 2.06
N TRP A 129 -12.45 25.96 0.78
CA TRP A 129 -13.58 26.63 0.15
C TRP A 129 -14.90 26.28 0.83
N GLU A 130 -15.16 25.02 1.09
CA GLU A 130 -16.37 24.55 1.75
C GLU A 130 -16.53 25.13 3.17
N LEU A 131 -15.45 25.14 3.96
CA LEU A 131 -15.43 25.71 5.29
C LEU A 131 -15.64 27.25 5.27
N ALA A 132 -15.06 27.93 4.30
CA ALA A 132 -15.25 29.37 4.12
C ALA A 132 -16.69 29.71 3.68
N GLU A 133 -17.18 29.06 2.63
CA GLU A 133 -18.46 29.42 2.01
C GLU A 133 -19.68 28.87 2.76
N LYS A 134 -19.65 27.61 3.16
CA LYS A 134 -20.80 26.99 3.83
C LYS A 134 -20.82 27.23 5.34
N LYS A 135 -19.67 27.17 6.00
CA LYS A 135 -19.58 27.33 7.45
C LYS A 135 -19.16 28.75 7.88
N LYS A 136 -18.76 29.61 6.94
CA LYS A 136 -18.32 30.97 7.19
C LYS A 136 -17.18 31.08 8.20
N TYR A 137 -16.25 30.10 8.15
CA TYR A 137 -15.08 30.10 9.01
C TYR A 137 -14.02 31.07 8.50
N GLY A 138 -13.35 31.78 9.42
CA GLY A 138 -12.17 32.59 9.11
C GLY A 138 -10.92 31.74 8.87
N LYS A 139 -9.89 32.32 8.21
CA LYS A 139 -8.65 31.63 7.82
C LYS A 139 -7.99 30.84 8.95
N ASN A 140 -7.89 31.38 10.15
CA ASN A 140 -7.27 30.70 11.28
C ASN A 140 -8.02 29.41 11.69
N ARG A 141 -9.34 29.47 11.67
CA ARG A 141 -10.16 28.30 11.98
C ARG A 141 -10.05 27.23 10.89
N ILE A 142 -10.06 27.66 9.62
CA ILE A 142 -9.87 26.74 8.48
C ILE A 142 -8.50 26.05 8.59
N LYS A 143 -7.43 26.81 8.90
CA LYS A 143 -6.10 26.26 9.12
C LYS A 143 -6.09 25.18 10.20
N THR A 144 -6.74 25.42 11.33
CA THR A 144 -6.85 24.47 12.44
C THR A 144 -7.61 23.20 12.04
N GLU A 145 -8.73 23.35 11.31
CA GLU A 145 -9.53 22.23 10.81
C GLU A 145 -8.73 21.36 9.82
N LEU A 146 -8.04 21.97 8.86
CA LEU A 146 -7.22 21.26 7.89
C LEU A 146 -6.04 20.53 8.57
N PHE A 147 -5.39 21.18 9.53
CA PHE A 147 -4.32 20.55 10.31
C PHE A 147 -4.83 19.34 11.09
N GLY A 148 -6.02 19.46 11.72
CA GLY A 148 -6.67 18.36 12.42
C GLY A 148 -7.05 17.17 11.52
N LYS A 149 -7.24 17.42 10.22
CA LYS A 149 -7.49 16.37 9.20
C LYS A 149 -6.20 15.72 8.66
N GLY A 150 -5.03 16.18 9.08
CA GLY A 150 -3.74 15.58 8.74
C GLY A 150 -3.05 16.20 7.54
N PHE A 151 -3.50 17.34 7.02
CA PHE A 151 -2.79 18.07 5.98
C PHE A 151 -1.51 18.71 6.54
N GLU A 152 -0.46 18.71 5.76
CA GLU A 152 0.79 19.36 6.11
C GLU A 152 0.70 20.90 6.00
N SER A 153 1.53 21.60 6.75
CA SER A 153 1.49 23.08 6.82
C SER A 153 1.68 23.76 5.48
N GLU A 154 2.47 23.19 4.59
CA GLU A 154 2.71 23.73 3.24
C GLU A 154 1.44 23.61 2.38
N VAL A 155 0.80 22.45 2.39
CA VAL A 155 -0.46 22.22 1.67
C VAL A 155 -1.56 23.15 2.18
N ILE A 156 -1.64 23.35 3.50
CA ILE A 156 -2.61 24.25 4.12
C ILE A 156 -2.36 25.69 3.70
N ARG A 157 -1.10 26.15 3.71
CA ARG A 157 -0.73 27.49 3.29
C ARG A 157 -1.18 27.74 1.85
N ASP A 158 -0.84 26.83 0.94
CA ASP A 158 -1.14 26.97 -0.48
C ASP A 158 -2.66 26.95 -0.75
N ALA A 159 -3.42 26.15 -0.01
CA ALA A 159 -4.88 26.11 -0.09
C ALA A 159 -5.59 27.40 0.44
N LEU A 160 -4.89 28.23 1.23
CA LEU A 160 -5.43 29.45 1.82
C LEU A 160 -4.96 30.74 1.12
N GLU A 161 -4.08 30.63 0.14
CA GLU A 161 -3.67 31.75 -0.71
C GLU A 161 -4.75 32.10 -1.75
#